data_24296fceec301fafbb6378c60056f53e
#
_entry.id   24296fceec301fafbb6378c60056f53e
#
_cell.length_a   1.000
_cell.length_b   1.000
_cell.length_c   1.000
_cell.angle_alpha   90.00
_cell.angle_beta   90.00
_cell.angle_gamma   90.00
#
_symmetry.space_group_name_H-M   'P 1'
#
loop_
_entity.id
_entity.type
_entity.pdbx_description
1 polymer ?
#
loop_
_entity_poly.entity_id
_entity_poly.type
_entity_poly.pdbx_seq_one_letter_code
_entity_poly.pdbx_strand_id
1 'polypeptide(L)'
;MTSSYIGSELHLFSKATNWKAYYGRVIKKYLAGDVLEVGAGIGATSRVLCDGSQRKWVCLEPDAAMSAAIQEQIEDGSLPVCCEARNGTVADLNGADRFDAIVYIDVLEHIENDVDELSKAADLLKEAGHLVILSPAHQWLYTPFDGEIGHYRRYSKKSLLEVIPPRLRRVELCYLDSVGMLASIGNKMLLKSSMPTAGQISFWDKRLIPLSMFIDPLLLRRLGKSILGIWSKT
;
A
#
# COMPACT_ATOMS: atom_id res chain seq x y z
N MET A 1 -14.20 -17.88 9.07
CA MET A 1 -15.22 -17.30 8.17
C MET A 1 -14.46 -16.41 7.21
N THR A 2 -14.27 -16.84 5.96
CA THR A 2 -13.64 -16.04 4.89
C THR A 2 -14.63 -14.94 4.53
N SER A 3 -14.38 -13.69 4.98
CA SER A 3 -15.16 -12.56 4.53
C SER A 3 -14.77 -12.33 3.06
N SER A 4 -15.71 -12.56 2.16
CA SER A 4 -15.58 -12.10 0.77
C SER A 4 -15.36 -10.59 0.82
N TYR A 5 -14.22 -10.12 0.32
CA TYR A 5 -13.90 -8.68 0.25
C TYR A 5 -14.91 -7.98 -0.68
N ILE A 6 -15.49 -6.88 -0.22
CA ILE A 6 -16.47 -6.09 -0.99
C ILE A 6 -15.69 -5.17 -1.97
N GLY A 7 -15.00 -5.77 -2.93
CA GLY A 7 -13.93 -5.16 -3.73
C GLY A 7 -14.33 -4.31 -4.94
N SER A 8 -15.45 -3.57 -4.92
CA SER A 8 -15.77 -2.66 -6.03
C SER A 8 -14.81 -1.47 -6.14
N GLU A 9 -14.24 -1.00 -5.03
CA GLU A 9 -13.26 0.10 -4.98
C GLU A 9 -11.90 -0.31 -5.56
N LEU A 10 -11.46 -1.58 -5.43
CA LEU A 10 -10.19 -2.05 -6.00
C LEU A 10 -10.13 -1.81 -7.50
N HIS A 11 -11.22 -2.14 -8.23
CA HIS A 11 -11.30 -1.88 -9.66
C HIS A 11 -11.29 -0.39 -10.01
N LEU A 12 -11.86 0.47 -9.15
CA LEU A 12 -11.80 1.92 -9.33
C LEU A 12 -10.39 2.45 -9.14
N PHE A 13 -9.74 2.09 -8.03
CA PHE A 13 -8.38 2.54 -7.71
C PHE A 13 -7.29 1.84 -8.55
N SER A 14 -7.57 0.68 -9.16
CA SER A 14 -6.62 0.06 -10.09
C SER A 14 -6.25 0.98 -11.26
N LYS A 15 -7.18 1.85 -11.67
CA LYS A 15 -7.01 2.82 -12.77
C LYS A 15 -6.20 4.07 -12.38
N ALA A 16 -5.86 4.25 -11.11
CA ALA A 16 -5.07 5.39 -10.63
C ALA A 16 -3.57 5.18 -10.91
N THR A 17 -3.19 5.25 -12.17
CA THR A 17 -1.83 4.94 -12.63
C THR A 17 -0.81 6.02 -12.29
N ASN A 18 -1.21 7.31 -12.28
CA ASN A 18 -0.32 8.40 -11.87
C ASN A 18 0.01 8.32 -10.38
N TRP A 19 -0.97 7.96 -9.54
CA TRP A 19 -0.74 7.73 -8.11
C TRP A 19 0.27 6.61 -7.88
N LYS A 20 0.06 5.47 -8.54
CA LYS A 20 0.98 4.33 -8.46
C LYS A 20 2.38 4.68 -8.94
N ALA A 21 2.49 5.40 -10.05
CA ALA A 21 3.77 5.89 -10.55
C ALA A 21 4.42 6.88 -9.59
N TYR A 22 3.64 7.71 -8.89
CA TYR A 22 4.15 8.69 -7.95
C TYR A 22 4.81 8.01 -6.74
N TYR A 23 4.08 7.21 -5.98
CA TYR A 23 4.69 6.54 -4.84
C TYR A 23 5.76 5.52 -5.29
N GLY A 24 5.56 4.87 -6.44
CA GLY A 24 6.53 3.97 -7.03
C GLY A 24 7.91 4.62 -7.24
N ARG A 25 7.98 5.87 -7.73
CA ARG A 25 9.26 6.62 -7.85
C ARG A 25 9.99 6.77 -6.52
N VAL A 26 9.27 6.81 -5.41
CA VAL A 26 9.87 6.95 -4.08
C VAL A 26 10.37 5.60 -3.56
N ILE A 27 9.58 4.54 -3.75
CA ILE A 27 9.83 3.26 -3.08
C ILE A 27 10.59 2.23 -3.91
N LYS A 28 10.57 2.29 -5.26
CA LYS A 28 11.18 1.25 -6.13
C LYS A 28 12.65 0.95 -5.79
N LYS A 29 13.44 1.94 -5.40
CA LYS A 29 14.84 1.74 -5.02
C LYS A 29 15.05 0.83 -3.79
N TYR A 30 13.99 0.55 -3.04
CA TYR A 30 13.98 -0.33 -1.87
C TYR A 30 13.40 -1.73 -2.17
N LEU A 31 12.91 -1.94 -3.40
CA LEU A 31 12.21 -3.15 -3.83
C LEU A 31 13.09 -4.00 -4.74
N ALA A 32 14.24 -4.45 -4.22
CA ALA A 32 15.16 -5.33 -4.94
C ALA A 32 15.21 -6.72 -4.30
N GLY A 33 15.73 -7.72 -5.03
CA GLY A 33 15.87 -9.08 -4.53
C GLY A 33 14.54 -9.83 -4.40
N ASP A 34 14.30 -10.46 -3.25
CA ASP A 34 13.04 -11.15 -2.94
C ASP A 34 12.09 -10.17 -2.26
N VAL A 35 10.97 -9.88 -2.89
CA VAL A 35 9.96 -8.93 -2.41
C VAL A 35 8.70 -9.67 -2.02
N LEU A 36 8.13 -9.32 -0.86
CA LEU A 36 6.79 -9.72 -0.44
C LEU A 36 5.85 -8.52 -0.53
N GLU A 37 4.84 -8.61 -1.35
CA GLU A 37 3.70 -7.69 -1.37
C GLU A 37 2.57 -8.32 -0.57
N VAL A 38 2.22 -7.71 0.57
CA VAL A 38 1.13 -8.14 1.43
C VAL A 38 -0.16 -7.47 1.00
N GLY A 39 -1.23 -8.23 0.86
CA GLY A 39 -2.53 -7.76 0.40
C GLY A 39 -2.49 -7.31 -1.06
N ALA A 40 -1.99 -8.18 -1.95
CA ALA A 40 -1.78 -7.85 -3.36
C ALA A 40 -3.08 -7.55 -4.14
N GLY A 41 -4.24 -7.92 -3.59
CA GLY A 41 -5.56 -7.67 -4.15
C GLY A 41 -5.68 -8.29 -5.55
N ILE A 42 -5.97 -7.44 -6.54
CA ILE A 42 -6.07 -7.86 -7.96
C ILE A 42 -4.76 -7.68 -8.74
N GLY A 43 -3.61 -7.57 -8.06
CA GLY A 43 -2.29 -7.41 -8.69
C GLY A 43 -2.02 -6.03 -9.32
N ALA A 44 -2.85 -5.02 -9.02
CA ALA A 44 -2.74 -3.71 -9.64
C ALA A 44 -1.48 -2.93 -9.20
N THR A 45 -0.99 -3.17 -8.01
CA THR A 45 0.24 -2.59 -7.47
C THR A 45 1.46 -3.36 -7.97
N SER A 46 1.41 -4.70 -7.94
CA SER A 46 2.44 -5.58 -8.51
C SER A 46 2.78 -5.20 -9.95
N ARG A 47 1.75 -4.96 -10.78
CA ARG A 47 1.92 -4.57 -12.21
C ARG A 47 2.74 -3.29 -12.41
N VAL A 48 2.74 -2.38 -11.43
CA VAL A 48 3.46 -1.09 -11.50
C VAL A 48 4.82 -1.16 -10.82
N LEU A 49 4.92 -1.90 -9.72
CA LEU A 49 6.13 -1.92 -8.90
C LEU A 49 7.10 -3.02 -9.31
N CYS A 50 6.60 -4.20 -9.69
CA CYS A 50 7.42 -5.29 -10.20
C CYS A 50 7.71 -5.05 -11.68
N ASP A 51 8.95 -4.75 -12.02
CA ASP A 51 9.41 -4.50 -13.39
C ASP A 51 10.23 -5.68 -13.97
N GLY A 52 10.28 -6.80 -13.25
CA GLY A 52 11.01 -7.99 -13.65
C GLY A 52 12.49 -7.99 -13.25
N SER A 53 13.01 -6.93 -12.64
CA SER A 53 14.38 -6.88 -12.12
C SER A 53 14.55 -7.57 -10.77
N GLN A 54 13.44 -7.82 -10.08
CA GLN A 54 13.42 -8.56 -8.82
C GLN A 54 13.72 -10.04 -9.06
N ARG A 55 14.41 -10.68 -8.11
CA ARG A 55 14.66 -12.12 -8.18
C ARG A 55 13.36 -12.90 -7.99
N LYS A 56 12.50 -12.44 -7.09
CA LYS A 56 11.20 -13.00 -6.78
C LYS A 56 10.27 -11.89 -6.26
N TRP A 57 9.00 -11.94 -6.67
CA TRP A 57 7.95 -11.08 -6.16
C TRP A 57 6.77 -11.94 -5.71
N VAL A 58 6.57 -12.08 -4.40
CA VAL A 58 5.46 -12.84 -3.84
C VAL A 58 4.27 -11.90 -3.64
N CYS A 59 3.18 -12.15 -4.36
CA CYS A 59 1.89 -11.51 -4.19
C CYS A 59 1.08 -12.31 -3.16
N LEU A 60 1.10 -11.89 -1.89
CA LEU A 60 0.39 -12.56 -0.80
C LEU A 60 -1.01 -11.95 -0.67
N GLU A 61 -2.05 -12.78 -0.82
CA GLU A 61 -3.45 -12.32 -0.82
C GLU A 61 -4.36 -13.32 -0.09
N PRO A 62 -5.09 -12.92 0.96
CA PRO A 62 -5.95 -13.82 1.71
C PRO A 62 -7.21 -14.23 0.96
N ASP A 63 -7.73 -13.42 0.03
CA ASP A 63 -8.88 -13.81 -0.79
C ASP A 63 -8.43 -14.76 -1.90
N ALA A 64 -8.96 -15.99 -1.87
CA ALA A 64 -8.57 -17.04 -2.80
C ALA A 64 -8.92 -16.72 -4.26
N ALA A 65 -10.03 -16.00 -4.51
CA ALA A 65 -10.43 -15.63 -5.85
C ALA A 65 -9.50 -14.55 -6.43
N MET A 66 -9.08 -13.57 -5.61
CA MET A 66 -8.10 -12.56 -6.01
C MET A 66 -6.72 -13.19 -6.22
N SER A 67 -6.30 -14.09 -5.35
CA SER A 67 -5.03 -14.83 -5.51
C SER A 67 -5.03 -15.65 -6.80
N ALA A 68 -6.13 -16.33 -7.15
CA ALA A 68 -6.28 -17.04 -8.41
C ALA A 68 -6.20 -16.10 -9.62
N ALA A 69 -6.84 -14.92 -9.55
CA ALA A 69 -6.76 -13.91 -10.61
C ALA A 69 -5.35 -13.34 -10.81
N ILE A 70 -4.54 -13.26 -9.74
CA ILE A 70 -3.10 -12.92 -9.86
C ILE A 70 -2.36 -14.05 -10.58
N GLN A 71 -2.64 -15.30 -10.24
CA GLN A 71 -2.03 -16.45 -10.90
C GLN A 71 -2.32 -16.47 -12.40
N GLU A 72 -3.57 -16.22 -12.81
CA GLU A 72 -3.94 -16.07 -14.22
C GLU A 72 -3.14 -14.97 -14.93
N GLN A 73 -2.92 -13.83 -14.27
CA GLN A 73 -2.11 -12.72 -14.82
C GLN A 73 -0.61 -13.06 -14.95
N ILE A 74 -0.09 -13.96 -14.13
CA ILE A 74 1.27 -14.47 -14.27
C ILE A 74 1.35 -15.41 -15.50
N GLU A 75 0.37 -16.30 -15.64
CA GLU A 75 0.29 -17.27 -16.72
C GLU A 75 0.08 -16.64 -18.09
N ASP A 76 -0.73 -15.57 -18.18
CA ASP A 76 -0.97 -14.84 -19.43
C ASP A 76 0.12 -13.80 -19.75
N GLY A 77 1.11 -13.62 -18.87
CA GLY A 77 2.22 -12.68 -19.05
C GLY A 77 1.88 -11.23 -18.74
N SER A 78 0.71 -10.93 -18.15
CA SER A 78 0.32 -9.59 -17.69
C SER A 78 1.11 -9.14 -16.47
N LEU A 79 1.65 -10.07 -15.68
CA LEU A 79 2.63 -9.86 -14.63
C LEU A 79 3.97 -10.50 -14.99
N PRO A 80 5.11 -9.95 -14.51
CA PRO A 80 6.44 -10.52 -14.75
C PRO A 80 6.57 -11.97 -14.23
N VAL A 81 7.36 -12.77 -14.91
CA VAL A 81 7.61 -14.19 -14.59
C VAL A 81 8.21 -14.39 -13.18
N CYS A 82 8.84 -13.37 -12.58
CA CYS A 82 9.34 -13.43 -11.21
C CYS A 82 8.24 -13.30 -10.15
N CYS A 83 6.99 -13.02 -10.55
CA CYS A 83 5.84 -12.99 -9.65
C CYS A 83 5.40 -14.41 -9.29
N GLU A 84 4.95 -14.57 -8.04
CA GLU A 84 4.35 -15.79 -7.49
C GLU A 84 3.09 -15.39 -6.72
N ALA A 85 1.93 -15.93 -7.10
CA ALA A 85 0.71 -15.76 -6.33
C ALA A 85 0.72 -16.74 -5.13
N ARG A 86 0.43 -16.22 -3.93
CA ARG A 86 0.32 -17.02 -2.72
C ARG A 86 -0.96 -16.65 -1.97
N ASN A 87 -1.85 -17.61 -1.79
CA ASN A 87 -3.03 -17.41 -0.99
C ASN A 87 -2.69 -17.55 0.50
N GLY A 88 -3.05 -16.55 1.31
CA GLY A 88 -2.81 -16.52 2.75
C GLY A 88 -2.47 -15.15 3.29
N THR A 89 -2.03 -15.13 4.53
CA THR A 89 -1.63 -13.96 5.32
C THR A 89 -0.17 -14.10 5.76
N VAL A 90 0.40 -13.07 6.36
CA VAL A 90 1.76 -13.13 6.93
C VAL A 90 1.89 -14.22 8.00
N ALA A 91 0.79 -14.55 8.70
CA ALA A 91 0.78 -15.61 9.70
C ALA A 91 0.94 -17.03 9.10
N ASP A 92 0.64 -17.20 7.80
CA ASP A 92 0.76 -18.48 7.10
C ASP A 92 2.18 -18.70 6.54
N LEU A 93 3.03 -17.67 6.56
CA LEU A 93 4.42 -17.74 6.16
C LEU A 93 5.28 -18.33 7.29
N ASN A 94 6.28 -19.09 6.93
CA ASN A 94 7.13 -19.79 7.90
C ASN A 94 8.55 -19.21 7.96
N GLY A 95 9.34 -19.71 8.92
CA GLY A 95 10.70 -19.24 9.15
C GLY A 95 11.69 -19.46 7.98
N ALA A 96 11.35 -20.23 6.95
CA ALA A 96 12.15 -20.37 5.74
C ALA A 96 11.93 -19.24 4.75
N ASP A 97 10.76 -18.57 4.82
CA ASP A 97 10.46 -17.39 4.01
C ASP A 97 11.28 -16.19 4.49
N ARG A 98 12.09 -15.61 3.61
CA ARG A 98 12.93 -14.44 3.90
C ARG A 98 12.94 -13.49 2.71
N PHE A 99 12.74 -12.19 3.01
CA PHE A 99 12.57 -11.17 1.98
C PHE A 99 13.57 -10.03 2.15
N ASP A 100 14.02 -9.50 1.02
CA ASP A 100 14.84 -8.27 0.97
C ASP A 100 13.96 -7.03 1.13
N ALA A 101 12.66 -7.13 0.76
CA ALA A 101 11.68 -6.08 1.03
C ALA A 101 10.30 -6.69 1.32
N ILE A 102 9.54 -6.03 2.21
CA ILE A 102 8.12 -6.33 2.46
C ILE A 102 7.35 -5.04 2.30
N VAL A 103 6.27 -5.07 1.50
CA VAL A 103 5.50 -3.87 1.19
C VAL A 103 4.02 -4.04 1.55
N TYR A 104 3.46 -3.00 2.19
CA TYR A 104 2.05 -2.83 2.51
C TYR A 104 1.58 -1.54 1.81
N ILE A 105 0.76 -1.66 0.78
CA ILE A 105 0.23 -0.50 0.04
C ILE A 105 -1.29 -0.47 0.18
N ASP A 106 -1.78 0.44 1.01
CA ASP A 106 -3.19 0.59 1.37
C ASP A 106 -3.78 -0.75 1.91
N VAL A 107 -3.07 -1.35 2.88
CA VAL A 107 -3.40 -2.66 3.49
C VAL A 107 -3.38 -2.60 5.02
N LEU A 108 -2.41 -1.92 5.62
CA LEU A 108 -2.21 -1.99 7.08
C LEU A 108 -3.41 -1.43 7.86
N GLU A 109 -4.12 -0.46 7.29
CA GLU A 109 -5.36 0.10 7.84
C GLU A 109 -6.51 -0.88 7.94
N HIS A 110 -6.47 -1.99 7.18
CA HIS A 110 -7.44 -3.09 7.21
C HIS A 110 -7.10 -4.16 8.25
N ILE A 111 -5.94 -4.08 8.88
CA ILE A 111 -5.47 -5.08 9.85
C ILE A 111 -5.75 -4.57 11.26
N GLU A 112 -6.60 -5.29 12.00
CA GLU A 112 -7.01 -4.88 13.35
C GLU A 112 -5.82 -4.88 14.32
N ASN A 113 -5.03 -5.96 14.33
CA ASN A 113 -3.81 -6.11 15.15
C ASN A 113 -2.56 -5.82 14.32
N ASP A 114 -2.36 -4.55 13.96
CA ASP A 114 -1.25 -4.08 13.14
C ASP A 114 0.13 -4.24 13.82
N VAL A 115 0.18 -4.21 15.15
CA VAL A 115 1.43 -4.44 15.92
C VAL A 115 1.94 -5.86 15.74
N ASP A 116 1.06 -6.86 15.89
CA ASP A 116 1.41 -8.27 15.74
C ASP A 116 1.79 -8.59 14.28
N GLU A 117 1.01 -8.07 13.34
CA GLU A 117 1.27 -8.18 11.89
C GLU A 117 2.67 -7.67 11.54
N LEU A 118 3.00 -6.44 11.93
CA LEU A 118 4.29 -5.84 11.62
C LEU A 118 5.45 -6.50 12.38
N SER A 119 5.20 -7.07 13.56
CA SER A 119 6.20 -7.87 14.25
C SER A 119 6.54 -9.13 13.45
N LYS A 120 5.53 -9.87 12.98
CA LYS A 120 5.73 -11.06 12.13
C LYS A 120 6.41 -10.70 10.81
N ALA A 121 5.97 -9.63 10.15
CA ALA A 121 6.60 -9.15 8.92
C ALA A 121 8.09 -8.82 9.13
N ALA A 122 8.44 -8.16 10.23
CA ALA A 122 9.83 -7.84 10.54
C ALA A 122 10.69 -9.09 10.80
N ASP A 123 10.10 -10.19 11.30
CA ASP A 123 10.81 -11.46 11.45
C ASP A 123 11.14 -12.10 10.08
N LEU A 124 10.30 -11.88 9.08
CA LEU A 124 10.50 -12.37 7.71
C LEU A 124 11.51 -11.52 6.90
N LEU A 125 11.88 -10.33 7.35
CA LEU A 125 12.91 -9.54 6.69
C LEU A 125 14.30 -10.16 6.89
N LYS A 126 15.10 -10.13 5.83
CA LYS A 126 16.55 -10.36 5.90
C LYS A 126 17.24 -9.19 6.58
N GLU A 127 18.49 -9.39 7.03
CA GLU A 127 19.36 -8.30 7.46
C GLU A 127 19.52 -7.26 6.35
N ALA A 128 19.49 -5.98 6.70
CA ALA A 128 19.42 -4.84 5.78
C ALA A 128 18.16 -4.77 4.89
N GLY A 129 17.21 -5.70 5.06
CA GLY A 129 15.93 -5.70 4.34
C GLY A 129 15.04 -4.53 4.71
N HIS A 130 14.10 -4.18 3.83
CA HIS A 130 13.25 -3.00 3.98
C HIS A 130 11.79 -3.35 4.22
N LEU A 131 11.18 -2.69 5.20
CA LEU A 131 9.72 -2.62 5.36
C LEU A 131 9.22 -1.31 4.78
N VAL A 132 8.28 -1.39 3.84
CA VAL A 132 7.65 -0.23 3.18
C VAL A 132 6.16 -0.23 3.48
N ILE A 133 5.64 0.87 4.01
CA ILE A 133 4.22 1.03 4.33
C ILE A 133 3.72 2.32 3.68
N LEU A 134 2.66 2.20 2.89
CA LEU A 134 1.86 3.31 2.40
C LEU A 134 0.42 3.09 2.87
N SER A 135 -0.14 4.07 3.57
CA SER A 135 -1.51 3.99 4.12
C SER A 135 -2.20 5.36 4.09
N PRO A 136 -3.54 5.43 4.15
CA PRO A 136 -4.27 6.68 4.33
C PRO A 136 -3.83 7.42 5.60
N ALA A 137 -3.61 8.72 5.46
CA ALA A 137 -3.15 9.55 6.56
C ALA A 137 -4.29 10.29 7.26
N HIS A 138 -4.00 10.68 8.52
CA HIS A 138 -4.81 11.57 9.36
C HIS A 138 -6.16 11.01 9.76
N GLN A 139 -6.27 10.54 11.01
CA GLN A 139 -7.52 10.03 11.59
C GLN A 139 -8.69 11.04 11.47
N TRP A 140 -8.40 12.33 11.52
CA TRP A 140 -9.44 13.36 11.35
C TRP A 140 -10.01 13.44 9.91
N LEU A 141 -9.35 12.83 8.90
CA LEU A 141 -9.87 12.65 7.54
C LEU A 141 -10.71 11.37 7.39
N TYR A 142 -10.79 10.54 8.41
CA TYR A 142 -11.61 9.32 8.39
C TYR A 142 -13.07 9.66 8.06
N THR A 143 -13.68 8.90 7.17
CA THR A 143 -15.04 9.09 6.66
C THR A 143 -15.84 7.78 6.77
N PRO A 144 -17.18 7.80 6.60
CA PRO A 144 -17.97 6.57 6.51
C PRO A 144 -17.46 5.60 5.44
N PHE A 145 -16.94 6.12 4.32
CA PHE A 145 -16.34 5.30 3.26
C PHE A 145 -15.18 4.42 3.79
N ASP A 146 -14.30 4.96 4.64
CA ASP A 146 -13.22 4.16 5.25
C ASP A 146 -13.79 2.97 6.02
N GLY A 147 -14.86 3.19 6.81
CA GLY A 147 -15.52 2.11 7.54
C GLY A 147 -16.21 1.08 6.63
N GLU A 148 -16.85 1.54 5.55
CA GLU A 148 -17.55 0.68 4.58
C GLU A 148 -16.58 -0.27 3.85
N ILE A 149 -15.33 0.18 3.59
CA ILE A 149 -14.29 -0.64 2.95
C ILE A 149 -13.42 -1.39 3.97
N GLY A 150 -13.75 -1.34 5.27
CA GLY A 150 -13.11 -2.13 6.32
C GLY A 150 -11.85 -1.51 6.91
N HIS A 151 -11.65 -0.20 6.81
CA HIS A 151 -10.55 0.45 7.52
C HIS A 151 -10.85 0.53 9.02
N TYR A 152 -9.93 0.09 9.84
CA TYR A 152 -9.95 0.31 11.28
C TYR A 152 -9.48 1.72 11.64
N ARG A 153 -8.53 2.28 10.85
CA ARG A 153 -7.86 3.56 11.17
C ARG A 153 -7.20 4.22 9.97
N ARG A 154 -6.80 5.47 10.19
CA ARG A 154 -5.83 6.18 9.35
C ARG A 154 -4.64 6.56 10.22
N TYR A 155 -3.45 6.63 9.64
CA TYR A 155 -2.22 6.85 10.39
C TYR A 155 -1.77 8.32 10.39
N SER A 156 -1.18 8.73 11.50
CA SER A 156 -0.28 9.89 11.60
C SER A 156 1.16 9.38 11.70
N LYS A 157 2.15 10.27 11.56
CA LYS A 157 3.55 9.89 11.83
C LYS A 157 3.73 9.30 13.21
N LYS A 158 3.04 9.86 14.22
CA LYS A 158 3.12 9.38 15.59
C LYS A 158 2.52 7.97 15.71
N SER A 159 1.26 7.77 15.31
CA SER A 159 0.61 6.48 15.46
C SER A 159 1.25 5.39 14.61
N LEU A 160 1.80 5.72 13.43
CA LEU A 160 2.54 4.73 12.63
C LEU A 160 3.86 4.33 13.32
N LEU A 161 4.57 5.27 13.94
CA LEU A 161 5.79 4.95 14.69
C LEU A 161 5.53 4.07 15.91
N GLU A 162 4.36 4.19 16.54
CA GLU A 162 3.98 3.42 17.73
C GLU A 162 3.76 1.91 17.41
N VAL A 163 3.43 1.57 16.17
CA VAL A 163 3.20 0.17 15.76
C VAL A 163 4.42 -0.50 15.11
N ILE A 164 5.48 0.28 14.80
CA ILE A 164 6.70 -0.28 14.19
C ILE A 164 7.54 -1.01 15.22
N PRO A 165 7.99 -2.25 14.93
CA PRO A 165 8.89 -2.99 15.81
C PRO A 165 10.19 -2.22 16.10
N PRO A 166 10.64 -2.13 17.38
CA PRO A 166 11.83 -1.33 17.76
C PRO A 166 13.14 -1.76 17.08
N ARG A 167 13.19 -3.01 16.58
CA ARG A 167 14.35 -3.55 15.85
C ARG A 167 14.48 -3.01 14.42
N LEU A 168 13.52 -2.22 13.96
CA LEU A 168 13.57 -1.60 12.63
C LEU A 168 13.99 -0.13 12.76
N ARG A 169 15.02 0.26 12.02
CA ARG A 169 15.51 1.63 11.95
C ARG A 169 14.79 2.40 10.86
N ARG A 170 14.22 3.56 11.19
CA ARG A 170 13.57 4.43 10.23
C ARG A 170 14.54 4.96 9.18
N VAL A 171 14.20 4.78 7.91
CA VAL A 171 14.90 5.33 6.75
C VAL A 171 14.20 6.59 6.23
N GLU A 172 12.87 6.50 6.01
CA GLU A 172 12.06 7.64 5.52
C GLU A 172 10.69 7.61 6.21
N LEU A 173 10.11 8.80 6.46
CA LEU A 173 8.75 8.95 6.97
C LEU A 173 8.19 10.29 6.51
N CYS A 174 7.28 10.27 5.57
CA CYS A 174 6.75 11.46 4.93
C CYS A 174 5.26 11.32 4.59
N TYR A 175 4.66 12.42 4.15
CA TYR A 175 3.32 12.42 3.56
C TYR A 175 3.41 12.61 2.05
N LEU A 176 2.43 12.08 1.34
CA LEU A 176 2.26 12.22 -0.11
C LEU A 176 0.85 12.71 -0.42
N ASP A 177 0.71 13.36 -1.58
CA ASP A 177 -0.55 13.87 -2.12
C ASP A 177 -1.14 15.01 -1.29
N SER A 178 -0.40 16.12 -1.21
CA SER A 178 -0.84 17.34 -0.51
C SER A 178 -2.03 18.01 -1.18
N VAL A 179 -2.10 18.02 -2.51
CA VAL A 179 -3.23 18.61 -3.26
C VAL A 179 -4.48 17.75 -3.10
N GLY A 180 -4.34 16.42 -3.16
CA GLY A 180 -5.45 15.50 -2.86
C GLY A 180 -5.95 15.61 -1.42
N MET A 181 -5.08 15.98 -0.46
CA MET A 181 -5.49 16.26 0.91
C MET A 181 -6.43 17.47 0.95
N LEU A 182 -6.12 18.56 0.26
CA LEU A 182 -7.00 19.73 0.19
C LEU A 182 -8.35 19.39 -0.45
N ALA A 183 -8.35 18.59 -1.52
CA ALA A 183 -9.58 18.12 -2.14
C ALA A 183 -10.40 17.23 -1.19
N SER A 184 -9.75 16.37 -0.40
CA SER A 184 -10.42 15.52 0.61
C SER A 184 -11.03 16.35 1.74
N ILE A 185 -10.39 17.41 2.19
CA ILE A 185 -10.94 18.37 3.15
C ILE A 185 -12.20 19.01 2.57
N GLY A 186 -12.12 19.53 1.34
CA GLY A 186 -13.26 20.14 0.65
C GLY A 186 -14.43 19.18 0.51
N ASN A 187 -14.17 17.94 0.11
CA ASN A 187 -15.22 16.91 -0.02
C ASN A 187 -15.87 16.57 1.33
N LYS A 188 -15.07 16.41 2.38
CA LYS A 188 -15.59 16.14 3.74
C LYS A 188 -16.48 17.28 4.27
N MET A 189 -16.14 18.52 3.96
CA MET A 189 -16.88 19.70 4.43
C MET A 189 -18.16 19.95 3.62
N LEU A 190 -18.15 19.67 2.30
CA LEU A 190 -19.18 20.13 1.38
C LEU A 190 -20.09 19.00 0.85
N LEU A 191 -19.54 17.84 0.53
CA LEU A 191 -20.26 16.83 -0.24
C LEU A 191 -20.73 15.62 0.57
N LYS A 192 -20.09 15.29 1.69
CA LYS A 192 -20.39 14.13 2.58
C LYS A 192 -20.63 12.82 1.81
N SER A 193 -20.05 12.69 0.59
CA SER A 193 -20.22 11.51 -0.25
C SER A 193 -19.44 10.33 0.34
N SER A 194 -20.10 9.18 0.48
CA SER A 194 -19.49 7.96 1.00
C SER A 194 -18.55 7.31 -0.03
N MET A 195 -19.01 7.05 -1.24
CA MET A 195 -18.25 6.35 -2.27
C MET A 195 -17.76 7.31 -3.36
N PRO A 196 -16.45 7.38 -3.68
CA PRO A 196 -15.97 8.18 -4.79
C PRO A 196 -16.41 7.58 -6.13
N THR A 197 -16.82 8.44 -7.06
CA THR A 197 -17.16 8.03 -8.42
C THR A 197 -15.90 7.79 -9.28
N ALA A 198 -16.03 7.01 -10.36
CA ALA A 198 -14.95 6.81 -11.32
C ALA A 198 -14.42 8.13 -11.91
N GLY A 199 -15.32 9.11 -12.12
CA GLY A 199 -14.96 10.45 -12.58
C GLY A 199 -14.11 11.23 -11.58
N GLN A 200 -14.46 11.15 -10.29
CA GLN A 200 -13.69 11.79 -9.21
C GLN A 200 -12.29 11.17 -9.07
N ILE A 201 -12.19 9.84 -9.13
CA ILE A 201 -10.89 9.14 -9.09
C ILE A 201 -10.06 9.50 -10.31
N SER A 202 -10.64 9.51 -11.51
CA SER A 202 -9.94 9.91 -12.74
C SER A 202 -9.47 11.37 -12.69
N PHE A 203 -10.29 12.28 -12.17
CA PHE A 203 -9.90 13.69 -11.98
C PHE A 203 -8.75 13.81 -10.98
N TRP A 204 -8.86 13.16 -9.82
CA TRP A 204 -7.81 13.14 -8.82
C TRP A 204 -6.50 12.59 -9.40
N ASP A 205 -6.54 11.42 -10.03
CA ASP A 205 -5.33 10.78 -10.56
C ASP A 205 -4.68 11.60 -11.68
N LYS A 206 -5.48 12.12 -12.63
CA LYS A 206 -4.96 12.78 -13.83
C LYS A 206 -4.66 14.28 -13.64
N ARG A 207 -5.23 14.94 -12.63
CA ARG A 207 -5.09 16.38 -12.42
C ARG A 207 -4.42 16.75 -11.11
N LEU A 208 -4.85 16.13 -9.99
CA LEU A 208 -4.34 16.49 -8.68
C LEU A 208 -3.02 15.80 -8.36
N ILE A 209 -2.86 14.52 -8.73
CA ILE A 209 -1.60 13.79 -8.51
C ILE A 209 -0.40 14.44 -9.20
N PRO A 210 -0.46 14.83 -10.50
CA PRO A 210 0.67 15.55 -11.12
C PRO A 210 1.03 16.86 -10.40
N LEU A 211 0.05 17.59 -9.86
CA LEU A 211 0.30 18.79 -9.05
C LEU A 211 0.97 18.42 -7.71
N SER A 212 0.47 17.38 -7.03
CA SER A 212 1.08 16.88 -5.80
C SER A 212 2.53 16.45 -6.03
N MET A 213 2.83 15.76 -7.13
CA MET A 213 4.20 15.35 -7.47
C MET A 213 5.18 16.54 -7.56
N PHE A 214 4.70 17.70 -8.01
CA PHE A 214 5.49 18.92 -8.07
C PHE A 214 5.53 19.66 -6.72
N ILE A 215 4.40 19.75 -6.02
CA ILE A 215 4.26 20.55 -4.80
C ILE A 215 4.84 19.84 -3.56
N ASP A 216 4.64 18.53 -3.43
CA ASP A 216 5.06 17.77 -2.25
C ASP A 216 6.56 17.89 -1.92
N PRO A 217 7.49 17.84 -2.89
CA PRO A 217 8.91 18.08 -2.63
C PRO A 217 9.19 19.49 -2.11
N LEU A 218 8.48 20.52 -2.62
CA LEU A 218 8.62 21.90 -2.17
C LEU A 218 8.14 22.06 -0.71
N LEU A 219 7.15 21.29 -0.32
CA LEU A 219 6.65 21.22 1.06
C LEU A 219 7.44 20.23 1.93
N LEU A 220 8.60 19.74 1.45
CA LEU A 220 9.41 18.72 2.12
C LEU A 220 8.58 17.48 2.53
N ARG A 221 7.51 17.16 1.77
CA ARG A 221 6.56 16.06 2.04
C ARG A 221 6.02 16.06 3.48
N ARG A 222 5.76 17.25 4.02
CA ARG A 222 5.22 17.43 5.38
C ARG A 222 3.70 17.35 5.45
N LEU A 223 3.04 17.44 4.29
CA LEU A 223 1.59 17.43 4.15
C LEU A 223 1.19 16.43 3.06
N GLY A 224 0.06 15.75 3.24
CA GLY A 224 -0.50 14.84 2.25
C GLY A 224 -1.57 13.93 2.85
N LYS A 225 -2.44 13.39 2.01
CA LYS A 225 -3.52 12.49 2.46
C LYS A 225 -3.08 11.05 2.66
N SER A 226 -1.88 10.68 2.23
CA SER A 226 -1.29 9.36 2.46
C SER A 226 0.04 9.51 3.20
N ILE A 227 0.34 8.55 4.07
CA ILE A 227 1.60 8.46 4.80
C ILE A 227 2.45 7.34 4.19
N LEU A 228 3.71 7.66 3.92
CA LEU A 228 4.71 6.71 3.48
C LEU A 228 5.79 6.59 4.54
N GLY A 229 6.05 5.35 4.96
CA GLY A 229 7.14 5.03 5.86
C GLY A 229 8.02 3.92 5.33
N ILE A 230 9.33 4.02 5.55
CA ILE A 230 10.33 3.03 5.15
C ILE A 230 11.27 2.80 6.32
N TRP A 231 11.45 1.53 6.65
CA TRP A 231 12.35 1.09 7.70
C TRP A 231 13.30 0.01 7.18
N SER A 232 14.47 -0.11 7.80
CA SER A 232 15.44 -1.17 7.50
C SER A 232 15.69 -2.00 8.76
N LYS A 233 15.77 -3.31 8.58
CA LYS A 233 16.25 -4.24 9.62
C LYS A 233 17.76 -4.06 9.79
N THR A 234 18.22 -3.98 11.03
CA THR A 234 19.64 -3.79 11.39
C THR A 234 20.18 -5.04 12.02
#